data_f1d9e5e08511efb18f45dd69b042e632
#
_entry.id   f1d9e5e08511efb18f45dd69b042e632
#
_cell.length_a   1.000
_cell.length_b   1.000
_cell.length_c   1.000
_cell.angle_alpha   90.00
_cell.angle_beta   90.00
_cell.angle_gamma   90.00
#
_symmetry.space_group_name_H-M   'P 1'
#
loop_
_entity.id
_entity.type
_entity.pdbx_description
1 polymer ?
#
loop_
_entity_poly.entity_id
_entity_poly.type
_entity_poly.pdbx_seq_one_letter_code
_entity_poly.pdbx_strand_id
1 'polypeptide(L)'
;MSAPRDLLPQDILVPISVGELMDKITILEIKSERIKNPSQLKNVVHELEALRAIRLRDIERAMLDKLSAELKRVNAELWDVEDAIRDCEARSDFGEPFIALARTVYRLNDERSRLKKAINLASGSRIVEEKSYRSFST
;
A
#
# COMPACT_ATOMS: atom_id res chain seq x y z
N MET A 1 -17.93 -31.34 -8.27
CA MET A 1 -16.83 -30.57 -7.65
C MET A 1 -17.40 -29.64 -6.60
N SER A 2 -17.02 -29.83 -5.38
CA SER A 2 -17.52 -29.00 -4.29
C SER A 2 -16.78 -27.66 -4.26
N ALA A 3 -17.48 -26.59 -3.87
CA ALA A 3 -16.85 -25.32 -3.61
C ALA A 3 -15.78 -25.47 -2.53
N PRO A 4 -14.68 -24.72 -2.61
CA PRO A 4 -13.63 -24.80 -1.60
C PRO A 4 -14.20 -24.41 -0.24
N ARG A 5 -14.33 -25.38 0.63
CA ARG A 5 -14.85 -25.17 2.00
C ARG A 5 -13.95 -24.27 2.81
N ASP A 6 -12.68 -24.24 2.44
CA ASP A 6 -11.65 -23.46 3.15
C ASP A 6 -11.86 -21.96 3.01
N LEU A 7 -12.71 -21.51 2.07
CA LEU A 7 -13.05 -20.10 1.93
C LEU A 7 -14.10 -19.62 2.93
N LEU A 8 -14.83 -20.56 3.58
CA LEU A 8 -15.90 -20.22 4.51
C LEU A 8 -15.54 -20.68 5.92
N PRO A 9 -15.63 -19.81 6.90
CA PRO A 9 -15.93 -18.38 6.90
C PRO A 9 -14.68 -17.48 6.90
N GLN A 10 -13.52 -18.01 6.52
CA GLN A 10 -12.22 -17.43 6.83
C GLN A 10 -11.80 -16.34 5.85
N ASP A 11 -11.62 -16.69 4.57
CA ASP A 11 -11.07 -15.77 3.60
C ASP A 11 -11.98 -15.60 2.40
N ILE A 12 -12.05 -14.38 1.89
CA ILE A 12 -12.66 -14.09 0.61
C ILE A 12 -11.53 -13.84 -0.38
N LEU A 13 -11.52 -14.59 -1.48
CA LEU A 13 -10.49 -14.44 -2.50
C LEU A 13 -11.00 -13.57 -3.64
N VAL A 14 -10.24 -12.54 -3.96
CA VAL A 14 -10.53 -11.66 -5.08
C VAL A 14 -9.29 -11.53 -5.95
N PRO A 15 -9.44 -11.41 -7.28
CA PRO A 15 -8.31 -11.12 -8.14
C PRO A 15 -7.85 -9.68 -7.93
N ILE A 16 -6.56 -9.50 -7.71
CA ILE A 16 -5.96 -8.18 -7.57
C ILE A 16 -4.73 -8.09 -8.46
N SER A 17 -4.28 -6.86 -8.72
CA SER A 17 -3.05 -6.63 -9.46
C SER A 17 -1.83 -6.95 -8.59
N VAL A 18 -0.69 -7.21 -9.24
CA VAL A 18 0.57 -7.43 -8.53
C VAL A 18 0.96 -6.16 -7.76
N GLY A 19 0.74 -4.98 -8.36
CA GLY A 19 0.98 -3.70 -7.68
C GLY A 19 0.17 -3.53 -6.42
N GLU A 20 -1.10 -3.95 -6.43
CA GLU A 20 -1.95 -3.90 -5.23
C GLU A 20 -1.44 -4.86 -4.16
N LEU A 21 -1.01 -6.05 -4.54
CA LEU A 21 -0.43 -7.01 -3.60
C LEU A 21 0.83 -6.43 -2.93
N MET A 22 1.74 -5.85 -3.72
CA MET A 22 2.96 -5.25 -3.18
C MET A 22 2.65 -4.05 -2.29
N ASP A 23 1.67 -3.25 -2.65
CA ASP A 23 1.22 -2.13 -1.83
C ASP A 23 0.74 -2.61 -0.45
N LYS A 24 -0.10 -3.62 -0.43
CA LYS A 24 -0.58 -4.23 0.83
C LYS A 24 0.56 -4.78 1.67
N ILE A 25 1.49 -5.50 1.06
CA ILE A 25 2.64 -6.08 1.76
C ILE A 25 3.50 -4.98 2.37
N THR A 26 3.84 -3.94 1.62
CA THR A 26 4.68 -2.84 2.12
C THR A 26 3.99 -2.09 3.27
N ILE A 27 2.70 -1.85 3.17
CA ILE A 27 1.92 -1.21 4.24
C ILE A 27 1.91 -2.09 5.49
N LEU A 28 1.72 -3.40 5.35
CA LEU A 28 1.74 -4.33 6.47
C LEU A 28 3.12 -4.41 7.13
N GLU A 29 4.18 -4.34 6.33
CA GLU A 29 5.55 -4.26 6.86
C GLU A 29 5.73 -3.02 7.74
N ILE A 30 5.27 -1.86 7.27
CA ILE A 30 5.33 -0.61 8.03
C ILE A 30 4.52 -0.75 9.32
N LYS A 31 3.30 -1.30 9.24
CA LYS A 31 2.47 -1.55 10.41
C LYS A 31 3.16 -2.45 11.41
N SER A 32 3.82 -3.52 10.95
CA SER A 32 4.53 -4.44 11.82
C SER A 32 5.70 -3.78 12.55
N GLU A 33 6.30 -2.78 11.94
CA GLU A 33 7.42 -2.03 12.51
C GLU A 33 6.97 -0.95 13.49
N ARG A 34 5.77 -0.39 13.31
CA ARG A 34 5.31 0.82 14.02
C ARG A 34 4.20 0.58 15.04
N ILE A 35 3.33 -0.40 14.81
CA ILE A 35 2.23 -0.69 15.73
C ILE A 35 2.78 -1.42 16.96
N LYS A 36 2.41 -0.94 18.15
CA LYS A 36 2.91 -1.49 19.41
C LYS A 36 1.85 -2.29 20.18
N ASN A 37 0.57 -2.08 19.87
CA ASN A 37 -0.52 -2.82 20.53
C ASN A 37 -0.43 -4.31 20.16
N PRO A 38 -0.27 -5.23 21.16
CA PRO A 38 -0.04 -6.65 20.85
C PRO A 38 -1.18 -7.31 20.07
N SER A 39 -2.42 -6.96 20.35
CA SER A 39 -3.58 -7.52 19.64
C SER A 39 -3.62 -7.09 18.19
N GLN A 40 -3.39 -5.81 17.93
CA GLN A 40 -3.32 -5.28 16.56
C GLN A 40 -2.11 -5.86 15.81
N LEU A 41 -0.97 -5.95 16.47
CA LEU A 41 0.25 -6.49 15.86
C LEU A 41 0.07 -7.95 15.45
N LYS A 42 -0.62 -8.73 16.25
CA LYS A 42 -0.93 -10.13 15.92
C LYS A 42 -1.73 -10.23 14.62
N ASN A 43 -2.73 -9.38 14.46
CA ASN A 43 -3.54 -9.35 13.24
C ASN A 43 -2.71 -8.92 12.03
N VAL A 44 -1.84 -7.92 12.21
CA VAL A 44 -0.95 -7.42 11.15
C VAL A 44 0.01 -8.52 10.69
N VAL A 45 0.65 -9.20 11.62
CA VAL A 45 1.61 -10.28 11.31
C VAL A 45 0.90 -11.43 10.59
N HIS A 46 -0.30 -11.79 11.05
CA HIS A 46 -1.09 -12.85 10.42
C HIS A 46 -1.40 -12.52 8.95
N GLU A 47 -1.87 -11.31 8.69
CA GLU A 47 -2.18 -10.88 7.32
C GLU A 47 -0.92 -10.79 6.47
N LEU A 48 0.16 -10.25 7.00
CA LEU A 48 1.43 -10.13 6.29
C LEU A 48 1.98 -11.49 5.88
N GLU A 49 1.96 -12.46 6.78
CA GLU A 49 2.40 -13.82 6.48
C GLU A 49 1.55 -14.47 5.39
N ALA A 50 0.23 -14.28 5.45
CA ALA A 50 -0.69 -14.81 4.43
C ALA A 50 -0.38 -14.24 3.04
N LEU A 51 -0.14 -12.93 2.95
CA LEU A 51 0.16 -12.31 1.66
C LEU A 51 1.56 -12.65 1.15
N ARG A 52 2.55 -12.75 2.03
CA ARG A 52 3.91 -13.16 1.65
C ARG A 52 3.97 -14.61 1.16
N ALA A 53 3.03 -15.45 1.56
CA ALA A 53 2.97 -16.83 1.10
C ALA A 53 2.51 -16.95 -0.35
N ILE A 54 1.93 -15.90 -0.93
CA ILE A 54 1.51 -15.90 -2.33
C ILE A 54 2.75 -15.93 -3.22
N ARG A 55 2.80 -16.94 -4.10
CA ARG A 55 3.91 -17.10 -5.04
C ARG A 55 3.56 -16.42 -6.35
N LEU A 56 4.48 -15.59 -6.82
CA LEU A 56 4.39 -14.92 -8.10
C LEU A 56 5.26 -15.67 -9.10
N ARG A 57 4.71 -15.94 -10.29
CA ARG A 57 5.43 -16.68 -11.34
C ARG A 57 6.18 -15.74 -12.26
N ASP A 58 7.33 -16.19 -12.73
CA ASP A 58 8.07 -15.59 -13.86
C ASP A 58 8.27 -14.07 -13.72
N ILE A 59 8.52 -13.63 -12.48
CA ILE A 59 8.75 -12.22 -12.21
C ILE A 59 10.24 -11.97 -12.02
N GLU A 60 10.71 -10.95 -12.68
CA GLU A 60 12.08 -10.48 -12.50
C GLU A 60 12.25 -9.91 -11.10
N ARG A 61 12.77 -10.72 -10.21
CA ARG A 61 12.80 -10.45 -8.77
C ARG A 61 13.54 -9.15 -8.43
N ALA A 62 14.66 -8.90 -9.10
CA ALA A 62 15.47 -7.72 -8.81
C ALA A 62 14.70 -6.42 -9.08
N MET A 63 14.01 -6.34 -10.22
CA MET A 63 13.22 -5.16 -10.58
C MET A 63 12.04 -4.99 -9.60
N LEU A 64 11.36 -6.09 -9.27
CA LEU A 64 10.23 -6.07 -8.36
C LEU A 64 10.65 -5.62 -6.96
N ASP A 65 11.79 -6.13 -6.47
CA ASP A 65 12.31 -5.75 -5.15
C ASP A 65 12.64 -4.26 -5.08
N LYS A 66 13.24 -3.71 -6.15
CA LYS A 66 13.54 -2.29 -6.23
C LYS A 66 12.28 -1.43 -6.19
N LEU A 67 11.29 -1.75 -7.02
CA LEU A 67 10.04 -1.01 -7.07
C LEU A 67 9.27 -1.13 -5.76
N SER A 68 9.28 -2.30 -5.14
CA SER A 68 8.62 -2.53 -3.85
C SER A 68 9.27 -1.71 -2.73
N ALA A 69 10.62 -1.60 -2.75
CA ALA A 69 11.33 -0.78 -1.78
C ALA A 69 10.98 0.71 -1.93
N GLU A 70 10.87 1.20 -3.17
CA GLU A 70 10.44 2.57 -3.42
C GLU A 70 9.00 2.79 -2.96
N LEU A 71 8.12 1.83 -3.21
CA LEU A 71 6.72 1.88 -2.78
C LEU A 71 6.63 1.91 -1.25
N LYS A 72 7.42 1.10 -0.56
CA LYS A 72 7.48 1.12 0.89
C LYS A 72 7.90 2.48 1.43
N ARG A 73 8.89 3.10 0.81
CA ARG A 73 9.34 4.44 1.19
C ARG A 73 8.21 5.46 1.06
N VAL A 74 7.49 5.45 -0.05
CA VAL A 74 6.35 6.36 -0.27
C VAL A 74 5.25 6.11 0.75
N ASN A 75 4.92 4.85 1.03
CA ASN A 75 3.91 4.50 2.02
C ASN A 75 4.33 4.92 3.44
N ALA A 76 5.62 4.82 3.78
CA ALA A 76 6.12 5.28 5.07
C ALA A 76 6.02 6.81 5.20
N GLU A 77 6.32 7.55 4.13
CA GLU A 77 6.15 9.00 4.11
C GLU A 77 4.67 9.38 4.26
N LEU A 78 3.76 8.67 3.57
CA LEU A 78 2.32 8.88 3.73
C LEU A 78 1.86 8.66 5.17
N TRP A 79 2.37 7.63 5.82
CA TRP A 79 2.09 7.38 7.23
C TRP A 79 2.45 8.60 8.09
N ASP A 80 3.67 9.10 7.91
CA ASP A 80 4.16 10.25 8.69
C ASP A 80 3.34 11.51 8.41
N VAL A 81 2.98 11.75 7.16
CA VAL A 81 2.15 12.90 6.76
C VAL A 81 0.75 12.79 7.35
N GLU A 82 0.16 11.59 7.35
CA GLU A 82 -1.16 11.35 7.92
C GLU A 82 -1.17 11.62 9.43
N ASP A 83 -0.15 11.18 10.15
CA ASP A 83 -0.02 11.49 11.58
C ASP A 83 0.13 12.98 11.81
N ALA A 84 0.95 13.66 11.01
CA ALA A 84 1.17 15.10 11.13
C ALA A 84 -0.09 15.91 10.84
N ILE A 85 -0.90 15.49 9.85
CA ILE A 85 -2.19 16.13 9.54
C ILE A 85 -3.15 15.98 10.72
N ARG A 86 -3.20 14.81 11.32
CA ARG A 86 -4.04 14.56 12.49
C ARG A 86 -3.60 15.36 13.70
N ASP A 87 -2.32 15.58 13.86
CA ASP A 87 -1.79 16.48 14.90
C ASP A 87 -2.23 17.91 14.66
N CYS A 88 -2.20 18.39 13.42
CA CYS A 88 -2.73 19.71 13.07
C CYS A 88 -4.23 19.83 13.38
N GLU A 89 -5.00 18.80 13.03
CA GLU A 89 -6.43 18.75 13.33
C GLU A 89 -6.69 18.83 14.82
N ALA A 90 -5.94 18.06 15.62
CA ALA A 90 -6.08 18.06 17.07
C ALA A 90 -5.79 19.43 17.70
N ARG A 91 -4.91 20.21 17.10
CA ARG A 91 -4.57 21.57 17.55
C ARG A 91 -5.43 22.66 16.90
N SER A 92 -6.34 22.28 16.01
CA SER A 92 -7.10 23.22 15.17
C SER A 92 -6.19 24.16 14.37
N ASP A 93 -5.05 23.64 13.94
CA ASP A 93 -4.08 24.37 13.10
C ASP A 93 -4.32 24.04 11.64
N PHE A 94 -5.01 24.93 10.93
CA PHE A 94 -5.33 24.77 9.51
C PHE A 94 -4.57 25.78 8.64
N GLY A 95 -3.49 26.34 9.16
CA GLY A 95 -2.65 27.31 8.46
C GLY A 95 -1.63 26.65 7.53
N GLU A 96 -0.50 27.33 7.34
CA GLU A 96 0.57 26.92 6.42
C GLU A 96 1.04 25.46 6.60
N PRO A 97 1.31 24.99 7.84
CA PRO A 97 1.76 23.60 8.02
C PRO A 97 0.73 22.58 7.54
N PHE A 98 -0.56 22.78 7.86
CA PHE A 98 -1.64 21.92 7.41
C PHE A 98 -1.75 21.89 5.89
N ILE A 99 -1.69 23.09 5.27
CA ILE A 99 -1.78 23.21 3.80
C ILE A 99 -0.63 22.47 3.13
N ALA A 100 0.59 22.62 3.62
CA ALA A 100 1.76 21.95 3.06
C ALA A 100 1.62 20.42 3.15
N LEU A 101 1.14 19.91 4.29
CA LEU A 101 0.90 18.48 4.49
C LEU A 101 -0.19 17.97 3.55
N ALA A 102 -1.31 18.68 3.44
CA ALA A 102 -2.40 18.29 2.54
C ALA A 102 -1.94 18.20 1.09
N ARG A 103 -1.11 19.14 0.65
CA ARG A 103 -0.53 19.12 -0.71
C ARG A 103 0.40 17.93 -0.90
N THR A 104 1.12 17.54 0.14
CA THR A 104 2.01 16.38 0.10
C THR A 104 1.23 15.08 -0.08
N VAL A 105 0.04 14.96 0.52
CA VAL A 105 -0.79 13.73 0.43
C VAL A 105 -1.08 13.36 -1.02
N TYR A 106 -1.63 14.27 -1.82
CA TYR A 106 -1.99 13.89 -3.19
C TYR A 106 -0.76 13.68 -4.08
N ARG A 107 0.36 14.37 -3.81
CA ARG A 107 1.61 14.14 -4.53
C ARG A 107 2.18 12.74 -4.25
N LEU A 108 2.19 12.34 -2.98
CA LEU A 108 2.64 11.00 -2.60
C LEU A 108 1.70 9.91 -3.11
N ASN A 109 0.39 10.16 -3.10
CA ASN A 109 -0.57 9.21 -3.68
C ASN A 109 -0.40 9.05 -5.18
N ASP A 110 -0.05 10.12 -5.90
CA ASP A 110 0.27 10.04 -7.32
C ASP A 110 1.54 9.21 -7.56
N GLU A 111 2.56 9.42 -6.75
CA GLU A 111 3.79 8.63 -6.78
C GLU A 111 3.52 7.15 -6.48
N ARG A 112 2.71 6.89 -5.47
CA ARG A 112 2.27 5.54 -5.11
C ARG A 112 1.56 4.85 -6.28
N SER A 113 0.64 5.55 -6.94
CA SER A 113 -0.08 5.01 -8.10
C SER A 113 0.88 4.71 -9.25
N ARG A 114 1.85 5.60 -9.49
CA ARG A 114 2.87 5.41 -10.54
C ARG A 114 3.71 4.17 -10.26
N LEU A 115 4.12 3.98 -9.01
CA LEU A 115 4.91 2.81 -8.62
C LEU A 115 4.12 1.51 -8.72
N LYS A 116 2.86 1.51 -8.32
CA LYS A 116 1.98 0.35 -8.46
C LYS A 116 1.81 -0.03 -9.92
N LYS A 117 1.61 0.95 -10.80
CA LYS A 117 1.50 0.71 -12.23
C LYS A 117 2.81 0.16 -12.82
N ALA A 118 3.95 0.71 -12.39
CA ALA A 118 5.26 0.21 -12.82
C ALA A 118 5.46 -1.26 -12.41
N ILE A 119 5.03 -1.63 -11.20
CA ILE A 119 5.07 -3.02 -10.73
C ILE A 119 4.17 -3.90 -11.61
N ASN A 120 2.97 -3.44 -11.92
CA ASN A 120 2.05 -4.18 -12.78
C ASN A 120 2.66 -4.45 -14.17
N LEU A 121 3.28 -3.45 -14.76
CA LEU A 121 3.90 -3.57 -16.08
C LEU A 121 5.13 -4.48 -16.03
N ALA A 122 5.98 -4.32 -15.01
CA ALA A 122 7.19 -5.13 -14.87
C ALA A 122 6.88 -6.61 -14.58
N SER A 123 5.80 -6.88 -13.87
CA SER A 123 5.40 -8.24 -13.48
C SER A 123 4.47 -8.91 -14.49
N GLY A 124 4.00 -8.20 -15.51
CA GLY A 124 3.00 -8.72 -16.44
C GLY A 124 1.66 -8.99 -15.76
N SER A 125 1.29 -8.18 -14.78
CA SER A 125 0.00 -8.31 -14.09
C SER A 125 -1.15 -8.26 -15.08
N ARG A 126 -2.08 -9.23 -14.98
CA ARG A 126 -3.28 -9.25 -15.82
C ARG A 126 -4.20 -8.07 -15.51
N ILE A 127 -4.24 -7.69 -14.25
CA ILE A 127 -5.05 -6.55 -13.79
C ILE A 127 -4.11 -5.35 -13.66
N VAL A 128 -4.51 -4.24 -14.28
CA VAL A 128 -3.79 -2.97 -14.19
C VAL A 128 -4.80 -1.90 -13.80
N GLU A 129 -4.63 -1.34 -12.61
CA GLU A 129 -5.52 -0.29 -12.12
C GLU A 129 -5.21 1.04 -12.79
N GLU A 130 -6.26 1.82 -13.03
CA GLU A 130 -6.16 3.14 -13.63
C GLU A 130 -6.63 4.22 -12.67
N LYS A 131 -6.02 5.41 -12.77
CA LYS A 131 -6.43 6.62 -12.07
C LYS A 131 -6.74 7.69 -13.10
N SER A 132 -7.79 8.47 -12.86
CA SER A 132 -8.20 9.52 -13.78
C SER A 132 -8.46 10.83 -13.06
N TYR A 133 -7.70 11.14 -12.04
CA TYR A 133 -7.76 12.44 -11.38
C TYR A 133 -7.24 13.52 -12.33
N ARG A 134 -7.75 14.73 -12.15
CA ARG A 134 -7.22 15.87 -12.90
C ARG A 134 -5.76 16.10 -12.52
N SER A 135 -4.93 16.35 -13.53
CA SER A 135 -3.55 16.72 -13.29
C SER A 135 -3.48 18.11 -12.66
N PHE A 136 -2.63 18.27 -11.67
CA PHE A 136 -2.31 19.59 -11.09
C PHE A 136 -1.03 20.18 -11.69
N SER A 137 -0.37 19.42 -12.57
CA SER A 137 0.82 19.89 -13.28
C SER A 137 0.38 20.62 -14.56
N THR A 138 0.91 21.77 -14.81
CA THR A 138 0.71 22.50 -16.06
C THR A 138 1.82 22.18 -17.04
#